data_062e90ecc50aecb71f4afef748c9fd32
#
_entry.id   062e90ecc50aecb71f4afef748c9fd32
#
_cell.length_a   1.000
_cell.length_b   1.000
_cell.length_c   1.000
_cell.angle_alpha   90.00
_cell.angle_beta   90.00
_cell.angle_gamma   90.00
#
_symmetry.space_group_name_H-M   'P 1'
#
loop_
_entity.id
_entity.type
_entity.pdbx_description
1 polymer ?
#
loop_
_entity_poly.entity_id
_entity_poly.type
_entity_poly.pdbx_seq_one_letter_code
_entity_poly.pdbx_strand_id
1 'polypeptide(L)'
;MNKKTLIAGAVGIALVGAVGGNIDSEITIPANSFTENSGTLAWEPITAAFTLKNGKDGREVHNLKINIPGITLKDPKFNGAIKNASYQADQLTFAMLAAGKASGKMESVTFSMAGSNPFEMSLNNLESSADVAIQNGKLVYTSSSKLGDFSLQGNPQQHVKLEQIRYNLSMKDLDAKAFEILADLFKAQSQRCVPAAESEKAFQDFLKALLQSGGAFESKDNQIVLNGSKATMQWESSFPANVVNEKMTDEQAQELLKQTKAQGEVRIDKKFIREGYKAFMNISGTPVDDAQLEQVVQGFEKGILELNNSEFKDAVQAKADGGQLVITLTKEAGKLPASLEKTMRDKARAASEMAQ
;
A
#
# COMPACT_ATOMS: atom_id res chain seq x y z
N MET A 1 14.53 -32.19 2.41
CA MET A 1 13.19 -32.12 3.01
C MET A 1 12.30 -33.21 2.41
N ASN A 2 11.91 -34.18 3.19
CA ASN A 2 11.12 -35.32 2.69
C ASN A 2 9.66 -34.89 2.55
N LYS A 3 9.15 -34.79 1.33
CA LYS A 3 7.79 -34.30 0.97
C LYS A 3 6.62 -35.06 1.66
N LYS A 4 6.90 -36.12 2.41
CA LYS A 4 5.86 -36.97 3.01
C LYS A 4 5.41 -36.54 4.41
N THR A 5 6.12 -35.63 5.09
CA THR A 5 5.80 -35.26 6.48
C THR A 5 4.94 -33.98 6.60
N LEU A 6 4.71 -33.26 5.51
CA LEU A 6 3.97 -32.00 5.52
C LEU A 6 2.44 -32.16 5.44
N ILE A 7 1.91 -33.38 5.33
CA ILE A 7 0.48 -33.64 5.04
C ILE A 7 -0.23 -34.36 6.21
N ALA A 8 0.32 -34.38 7.42
CA ALA A 8 -0.34 -35.02 8.57
C ALA A 8 -1.18 -34.09 9.44
N GLY A 9 -1.50 -32.87 8.98
CA GLY A 9 -2.54 -32.05 9.57
C GLY A 9 -3.88 -32.41 8.94
N ALA A 10 -4.76 -33.12 9.65
CA ALA A 10 -6.11 -33.36 9.16
C ALA A 10 -6.83 -32.03 8.98
N VAL A 11 -7.01 -31.58 7.73
CA VAL A 11 -7.88 -30.44 7.40
C VAL A 11 -9.31 -30.90 7.59
N GLY A 12 -9.94 -30.53 8.69
CA GLY A 12 -11.38 -30.73 8.88
C GLY A 12 -12.15 -29.74 8.04
N ILE A 13 -12.86 -30.20 7.01
CA ILE A 13 -13.83 -29.40 6.28
C ILE A 13 -15.20 -29.79 6.81
N ALA A 14 -15.86 -28.88 7.52
CA ALA A 14 -17.26 -29.03 7.90
C ALA A 14 -18.12 -28.30 6.89
N LEU A 15 -18.90 -29.04 6.10
CA LEU A 15 -19.96 -28.49 5.24
C LEU A 15 -21.23 -28.34 6.11
N VAL A 16 -21.57 -27.13 6.47
CA VAL A 16 -22.78 -26.83 7.28
C VAL A 16 -23.85 -26.23 6.38
N GLY A 17 -24.81 -27.04 5.98
CA GLY A 17 -26.10 -26.62 5.44
C GLY A 17 -26.10 -26.04 4.02
N ALA A 18 -26.82 -26.69 3.11
CA ALA A 18 -27.15 -26.14 1.79
C ALA A 18 -28.64 -25.72 1.78
N VAL A 19 -28.92 -24.41 1.81
CA VAL A 19 -30.25 -23.87 1.59
C VAL A 19 -30.18 -22.92 0.39
N GLY A 20 -30.99 -23.19 -0.64
CA GLY A 20 -31.11 -22.28 -1.79
C GLY A 20 -29.83 -22.14 -2.65
N GLY A 21 -28.99 -23.18 -2.75
CA GLY A 21 -27.76 -23.15 -3.56
C GLY A 21 -26.56 -22.48 -2.86
N ASN A 22 -26.70 -21.93 -1.69
CA ASN A 22 -25.60 -21.45 -0.86
C ASN A 22 -25.04 -22.58 0.00
N ILE A 23 -23.72 -22.61 0.19
CA ILE A 23 -23.04 -23.60 1.01
C ILE A 23 -22.21 -22.85 2.03
N ASP A 24 -22.61 -22.90 3.30
CA ASP A 24 -21.76 -22.44 4.39
C ASP A 24 -20.69 -23.49 4.69
N SER A 25 -19.48 -23.05 4.81
CA SER A 25 -18.30 -23.91 4.96
C SER A 25 -17.39 -23.39 6.06
N GLU A 26 -16.81 -24.29 6.80
CA GLU A 26 -15.78 -23.98 7.77
C GLU A 26 -14.60 -24.92 7.56
N ILE A 27 -13.41 -24.38 7.57
CA ILE A 27 -12.14 -25.11 7.49
C ILE A 27 -11.39 -24.83 8.77
N THR A 28 -10.98 -25.87 9.45
CA THR A 28 -10.10 -25.77 10.63
C THR A 28 -8.80 -26.53 10.36
N ILE A 29 -7.68 -25.83 10.48
CA ILE A 29 -6.36 -26.43 10.58
C ILE A 29 -6.08 -26.55 12.06
N PRO A 30 -6.03 -27.78 12.64
CA PRO A 30 -5.83 -27.95 14.06
C PRO A 30 -4.45 -27.45 14.51
N ALA A 31 -4.33 -27.08 15.78
CA ALA A 31 -3.03 -26.77 16.37
C ALA A 31 -2.04 -27.90 16.11
N ASN A 32 -0.83 -27.54 15.77
CA ASN A 32 0.25 -28.49 15.58
C ASN A 32 1.62 -27.85 15.82
N SER A 33 2.64 -28.68 15.96
CA SER A 33 4.03 -28.27 16.01
C SER A 33 4.89 -29.22 15.20
N PHE A 34 5.87 -28.66 14.53
CA PHE A 34 6.85 -29.40 13.76
C PHE A 34 8.24 -29.00 14.21
N THR A 35 9.06 -29.96 14.58
CA THR A 35 10.44 -29.75 15.02
C THR A 35 11.39 -30.46 14.07
N GLU A 36 12.35 -29.73 13.52
CA GLU A 36 13.42 -30.28 12.69
C GLU A 36 14.76 -29.66 13.09
N ASN A 37 15.77 -30.50 13.33
CA ASN A 37 17.08 -30.14 13.84
C ASN A 37 17.02 -29.42 15.20
N SER A 38 17.04 -28.12 15.25
CA SER A 38 16.91 -27.31 16.48
C SER A 38 15.77 -26.29 16.38
N GLY A 39 15.07 -26.26 15.24
CA GLY A 39 13.98 -25.34 14.99
C GLY A 39 12.61 -25.96 15.22
N THR A 40 11.69 -25.19 15.79
CA THR A 40 10.28 -25.56 16.00
C THR A 40 9.37 -24.53 15.39
N LEU A 41 8.52 -24.96 14.45
CA LEU A 41 7.38 -24.20 13.95
C LEU A 41 6.12 -24.71 14.64
N ALA A 42 5.36 -23.86 15.30
CA ALA A 42 4.10 -24.22 15.92
C ALA A 42 3.01 -23.21 15.56
N TRP A 43 1.78 -23.71 15.50
CA TRP A 43 0.60 -22.84 15.28
C TRP A 43 -0.58 -23.29 16.14
N GLU A 44 -1.37 -22.33 16.52
CA GLU A 44 -2.68 -22.53 17.15
C GLU A 44 -3.74 -22.87 16.10
N PRO A 45 -4.96 -23.32 16.47
CA PRO A 45 -5.98 -23.66 15.48
C PRO A 45 -6.28 -22.47 14.56
N ILE A 46 -6.07 -22.65 13.25
CA ILE A 46 -6.40 -21.66 12.23
C ILE A 46 -7.76 -21.99 11.67
N THR A 47 -8.68 -21.02 11.64
CA THR A 47 -10.04 -21.23 11.14
C THR A 47 -10.32 -20.32 9.96
N ALA A 48 -11.10 -20.82 8.98
CA ALA A 48 -11.65 -20.05 7.90
C ALA A 48 -13.12 -20.44 7.72
N ALA A 49 -14.03 -19.48 7.86
CA ALA A 49 -15.45 -19.65 7.61
C ALA A 49 -15.87 -18.79 6.39
N PHE A 50 -16.70 -19.33 5.53
CA PHE A 50 -17.19 -18.63 4.34
C PHE A 50 -18.47 -19.26 3.80
N THR A 51 -19.18 -18.49 2.98
CA THR A 51 -20.35 -18.94 2.23
C THR A 51 -20.00 -19.04 0.75
N LEU A 52 -20.19 -20.22 0.13
CA LEU A 52 -20.12 -20.38 -1.31
C LEU A 52 -21.50 -20.09 -1.91
N LYS A 53 -21.55 -19.16 -2.87
CA LYS A 53 -22.75 -18.84 -3.65
C LYS A 53 -22.52 -19.13 -5.13
N ASN A 54 -23.61 -19.33 -5.86
CA ASN A 54 -23.55 -19.37 -7.31
C ASN A 54 -23.37 -17.96 -7.85
N GLY A 55 -22.28 -17.70 -8.53
CA GLY A 55 -22.02 -16.47 -9.25
C GLY A 55 -22.18 -16.62 -10.76
N LYS A 56 -21.96 -15.57 -11.50
CA LYS A 56 -22.06 -15.54 -12.97
C LYS A 56 -21.07 -16.51 -13.63
N ASP A 57 -19.87 -16.63 -13.09
CA ASP A 57 -18.76 -17.40 -13.65
C ASP A 57 -18.35 -18.61 -12.79
N GLY A 58 -19.26 -19.08 -11.93
CA GLY A 58 -19.01 -20.22 -11.05
C GLY A 58 -19.33 -19.93 -9.59
N ARG A 59 -18.62 -20.58 -8.66
CA ARG A 59 -18.80 -20.37 -7.22
C ARG A 59 -18.05 -19.12 -6.76
N GLU A 60 -18.72 -18.27 -5.98
CA GLU A 60 -18.16 -17.09 -5.36
C GLU A 60 -18.03 -17.29 -3.85
N VAL A 61 -16.97 -16.77 -3.25
CA VAL A 61 -16.74 -16.78 -1.81
C VAL A 61 -17.30 -15.50 -1.21
N HIS A 62 -18.24 -15.66 -0.29
CA HIS A 62 -18.87 -14.58 0.47
C HIS A 62 -18.67 -14.77 1.97
N ASN A 63 -18.82 -13.70 2.74
CA ASN A 63 -18.75 -13.70 4.20
C ASN A 63 -17.48 -14.38 4.75
N LEU A 64 -16.36 -14.19 4.06
CA LEU A 64 -15.09 -14.79 4.46
C LEU A 64 -14.63 -14.24 5.80
N LYS A 65 -14.29 -15.15 6.71
CA LYS A 65 -13.64 -14.83 7.99
C LYS A 65 -12.48 -15.79 8.19
N ILE A 66 -11.29 -15.26 8.38
CA ILE A 66 -10.08 -16.04 8.67
C ILE A 66 -9.58 -15.60 10.03
N ASN A 67 -9.22 -16.56 10.89
CA ASN A 67 -8.63 -16.30 12.18
C ASN A 67 -7.36 -17.15 12.37
N ILE A 68 -6.26 -16.46 12.71
CA ILE A 68 -4.94 -17.04 12.96
C ILE A 68 -4.52 -16.57 14.35
N PRO A 69 -4.84 -17.30 15.41
CA PRO A 69 -4.55 -16.88 16.79
C PRO A 69 -3.05 -16.76 17.07
N GLY A 70 -2.27 -17.72 16.58
CA GLY A 70 -0.83 -17.70 16.80
C GLY A 70 -0.04 -18.60 15.86
N ILE A 71 1.09 -18.07 15.39
CA ILE A 71 2.13 -18.84 14.70
C ILE A 71 3.45 -18.48 15.36
N THR A 72 4.25 -19.46 15.75
CA THR A 72 5.57 -19.25 16.35
C THR A 72 6.63 -20.07 15.62
N LEU A 73 7.76 -19.45 15.40
CA LEU A 73 8.95 -20.09 14.89
C LEU A 73 10.08 -19.88 15.89
N LYS A 74 10.65 -20.94 16.39
CA LYS A 74 11.75 -20.92 17.37
C LYS A 74 12.95 -21.66 16.79
N ASP A 75 14.07 -21.01 16.72
CA ASP A 75 15.36 -21.57 16.31
C ASP A 75 16.45 -20.93 17.17
N PRO A 76 17.57 -21.59 17.50
CA PRO A 76 18.65 -20.99 18.28
C PRO A 76 19.19 -19.69 17.71
N LYS A 77 19.07 -19.49 16.39
CA LYS A 77 19.60 -18.30 15.71
C LYS A 77 18.53 -17.24 15.44
N PHE A 78 17.26 -17.65 15.31
CA PHE A 78 16.19 -16.69 15.06
C PHE A 78 14.85 -17.16 15.65
N ASN A 79 14.02 -16.20 16.06
CA ASN A 79 12.68 -16.47 16.52
C ASN A 79 11.71 -15.55 15.80
N GLY A 80 10.51 -16.02 15.54
CA GLY A 80 9.43 -15.25 14.94
C GLY A 80 8.08 -15.61 15.55
N ALA A 81 7.19 -14.65 15.64
CA ALA A 81 5.82 -14.89 16.06
C ALA A 81 4.83 -13.96 15.34
N ILE A 82 3.66 -14.50 15.04
CA ILE A 82 2.47 -13.76 14.65
C ILE A 82 1.42 -14.02 15.70
N LYS A 83 0.74 -12.99 16.19
CA LYS A 83 -0.33 -13.10 17.19
C LYS A 83 -1.61 -12.44 16.71
N ASN A 84 -2.72 -13.14 16.93
CA ASN A 84 -4.08 -12.64 16.75
C ASN A 84 -4.29 -11.93 15.41
N ALA A 85 -3.95 -12.60 14.30
CA ALA A 85 -4.26 -12.12 12.97
C ALA A 85 -5.67 -12.56 12.56
N SER A 86 -6.46 -11.65 12.04
CA SER A 86 -7.80 -11.94 11.51
C SER A 86 -8.04 -11.15 10.22
N TYR A 87 -8.85 -11.72 9.35
CA TYR A 87 -9.30 -11.09 8.11
C TYR A 87 -10.78 -11.42 7.90
N GLN A 88 -11.54 -10.43 7.43
CA GLN A 88 -12.92 -10.62 7.01
C GLN A 88 -13.23 -9.84 5.74
N ALA A 89 -14.07 -10.38 4.90
CA ALA A 89 -14.53 -9.75 3.67
C ALA A 89 -15.97 -10.16 3.34
N ASP A 90 -16.78 -9.21 2.87
CA ASP A 90 -18.16 -9.49 2.43
C ASP A 90 -18.14 -10.42 1.21
N GLN A 91 -17.25 -10.17 0.27
CA GLN A 91 -17.04 -10.99 -0.91
C GLN A 91 -15.58 -10.94 -1.34
N LEU A 92 -15.00 -12.11 -1.67
CA LEU A 92 -13.67 -12.19 -2.25
C LEU A 92 -13.77 -12.21 -3.77
N THR A 93 -13.11 -11.25 -4.44
CA THR A 93 -13.02 -11.18 -5.90
C THR A 93 -11.60 -11.50 -6.37
N PHE A 94 -11.48 -11.97 -7.62
CA PHE A 94 -10.19 -12.28 -8.22
C PHE A 94 -9.32 -11.03 -8.49
N ALA A 95 -9.90 -9.84 -8.52
CA ALA A 95 -9.18 -8.58 -8.71
C ALA A 95 -8.44 -8.10 -7.45
N MET A 96 -8.29 -8.93 -6.42
CA MET A 96 -7.75 -8.60 -5.10
C MET A 96 -8.53 -7.47 -4.37
N LEU A 97 -9.62 -7.02 -4.95
CA LEU A 97 -10.57 -6.09 -4.34
C LEU A 97 -11.73 -6.91 -3.80
N ALA A 98 -11.90 -6.91 -2.49
CA ALA A 98 -13.13 -7.45 -1.91
C ALA A 98 -14.27 -6.53 -2.30
N ALA A 99 -15.35 -7.06 -2.89
CA ALA A 99 -16.56 -6.30 -3.08
C ALA A 99 -17.25 -6.11 -1.72
N GLY A 100 -17.85 -4.93 -1.49
CA GLY A 100 -18.33 -4.54 -0.17
C GLY A 100 -17.18 -4.21 0.77
N LYS A 101 -17.25 -4.64 2.00
CA LYS A 101 -16.29 -4.31 3.05
C LYS A 101 -15.31 -5.46 3.29
N ALA A 102 -14.06 -5.09 3.49
CA ALA A 102 -13.03 -5.99 3.97
C ALA A 102 -12.26 -5.33 5.12
N SER A 103 -11.81 -6.13 6.07
CA SER A 103 -10.91 -5.65 7.12
C SER A 103 -9.96 -6.74 7.59
N GLY A 104 -8.78 -6.32 7.98
CA GLY A 104 -7.76 -7.17 8.58
C GLY A 104 -7.21 -6.53 9.84
N LYS A 105 -6.89 -7.35 10.82
CA LYS A 105 -6.25 -6.94 12.07
C LYS A 105 -5.17 -7.94 12.42
N MET A 106 -4.11 -7.46 13.03
CA MET A 106 -3.04 -8.28 13.58
C MET A 106 -2.48 -7.58 14.81
N GLU A 107 -2.49 -8.29 15.93
CA GLU A 107 -1.99 -7.74 17.18
C GLU A 107 -0.49 -7.49 17.12
N SER A 108 0.29 -8.51 16.71
CA SER A 108 1.72 -8.34 16.59
C SER A 108 2.38 -9.30 15.59
N VAL A 109 3.47 -8.81 15.01
CA VAL A 109 4.51 -9.64 14.37
C VAL A 109 5.82 -9.30 15.05
N THR A 110 6.52 -10.31 15.51
CA THR A 110 7.85 -10.17 16.09
C THR A 110 8.84 -11.05 15.35
N PHE A 111 10.05 -10.55 15.21
CA PHE A 111 11.17 -11.31 14.67
C PHE A 111 12.44 -10.94 15.44
N SER A 112 13.22 -11.93 15.82
CA SER A 112 14.51 -11.70 16.47
C SER A 112 15.58 -12.63 15.92
N MET A 113 16.79 -12.12 15.79
CA MET A 113 18.00 -12.86 15.44
C MET A 113 18.98 -12.81 16.63
N ALA A 114 19.51 -13.97 17.02
CA ALA A 114 20.59 -14.07 17.98
C ALA A 114 21.94 -14.21 17.25
N GLY A 115 23.04 -13.80 17.88
CA GLY A 115 24.39 -13.95 17.32
C GLY A 115 25.27 -12.75 17.64
N SER A 116 26.32 -12.58 16.83
CA SER A 116 27.28 -11.45 16.98
C SER A 116 26.65 -10.09 16.71
N ASN A 117 25.59 -10.04 15.88
CA ASN A 117 24.81 -8.85 15.58
C ASN A 117 23.34 -9.16 15.91
N PRO A 118 22.93 -9.12 17.19
CA PRO A 118 21.56 -9.39 17.57
C PRO A 118 20.63 -8.32 16.99
N PHE A 119 19.43 -8.77 16.61
CA PHE A 119 18.45 -7.93 15.97
C PHE A 119 17.05 -8.33 16.42
N GLU A 120 16.23 -7.36 16.75
CA GLU A 120 14.84 -7.57 17.10
C GLU A 120 13.97 -6.55 16.34
N MET A 121 12.88 -7.02 15.76
CA MET A 121 11.87 -6.23 15.09
C MET A 121 10.49 -6.57 15.64
N SER A 122 9.68 -5.57 15.88
CA SER A 122 8.27 -5.76 16.18
C SER A 122 7.38 -4.80 15.39
N LEU A 123 6.24 -5.31 14.97
CA LEU A 123 5.13 -4.57 14.38
C LEU A 123 3.91 -4.86 15.25
N ASN A 124 3.25 -3.84 15.78
CA ASN A 124 2.10 -4.04 16.67
C ASN A 124 0.89 -3.25 16.20
N ASN A 125 -0.29 -3.82 16.46
CA ASN A 125 -1.58 -3.20 16.18
C ASN A 125 -1.73 -2.78 14.70
N LEU A 126 -1.49 -3.72 13.79
CA LEU A 126 -1.78 -3.52 12.37
C LEU A 126 -3.29 -3.68 12.15
N GLU A 127 -3.89 -2.66 11.56
CA GLU A 127 -5.29 -2.65 11.14
C GLU A 127 -5.36 -2.18 9.68
N SER A 128 -6.20 -2.82 8.89
CA SER A 128 -6.51 -2.39 7.54
C SER A 128 -8.01 -2.57 7.28
N SER A 129 -8.57 -1.68 6.49
CA SER A 129 -9.94 -1.80 6.01
C SER A 129 -10.06 -1.28 4.59
N ALA A 130 -10.99 -1.82 3.84
CA ALA A 130 -11.36 -1.36 2.51
C ALA A 130 -12.88 -1.46 2.35
N ASP A 131 -13.45 -0.56 1.58
CA ASP A 131 -14.84 -0.58 1.14
C ASP A 131 -14.87 -0.34 -0.37
N VAL A 132 -15.48 -1.25 -1.10
CA VAL A 132 -15.60 -1.22 -2.55
C VAL A 132 -17.06 -1.23 -2.93
N ALA A 133 -17.54 -0.16 -3.54
CA ALA A 133 -18.89 -0.04 -4.03
C ALA A 133 -18.91 0.27 -5.54
N ILE A 134 -19.86 -0.28 -6.25
CA ILE A 134 -20.14 0.07 -7.64
C ILE A 134 -21.48 0.80 -7.67
N GLN A 135 -21.46 2.05 -8.09
CA GLN A 135 -22.64 2.90 -8.20
C GLN A 135 -22.75 3.43 -9.64
N ASN A 136 -23.81 3.10 -10.33
CA ASN A 136 -24.04 3.51 -11.73
C ASN A 136 -22.86 3.16 -12.68
N GLY A 137 -22.26 1.98 -12.50
CA GLY A 137 -21.10 1.55 -13.28
C GLY A 137 -19.78 2.21 -12.90
N LYS A 138 -19.78 3.06 -11.89
CA LYS A 138 -18.57 3.72 -11.34
C LYS A 138 -18.16 3.07 -10.04
N LEU A 139 -16.87 2.84 -9.91
CA LEU A 139 -16.24 2.30 -8.72
C LEU A 139 -15.94 3.42 -7.73
N VAL A 140 -16.34 3.18 -6.49
CA VAL A 140 -15.93 3.95 -5.32
C VAL A 140 -15.14 3.00 -4.43
N TYR A 141 -13.90 3.35 -4.15
CA TYR A 141 -13.01 2.59 -3.29
C TYR A 141 -12.50 3.47 -2.16
N THR A 142 -12.56 2.99 -0.95
CA THR A 142 -11.90 3.62 0.20
C THR A 142 -11.07 2.59 0.95
N SER A 143 -9.91 2.97 1.40
CA SER A 143 -9.08 2.13 2.25
C SER A 143 -8.42 2.94 3.36
N SER A 144 -8.20 2.27 4.47
CA SER A 144 -7.47 2.80 5.62
C SER A 144 -6.52 1.73 6.13
N SER A 145 -5.29 2.11 6.39
CA SER A 145 -4.29 1.26 7.02
C SER A 145 -3.65 1.99 8.18
N LYS A 146 -3.50 1.29 9.29
CA LYS A 146 -2.88 1.80 10.50
C LYS A 146 -1.92 0.76 11.06
N LEU A 147 -0.71 1.18 11.33
CA LEU A 147 0.26 0.47 12.14
C LEU A 147 0.39 1.23 13.46
N GLY A 148 0.14 0.57 14.59
CA GLY A 148 0.19 1.19 15.91
C GLY A 148 1.61 1.56 16.29
N ASP A 149 2.51 0.59 16.25
CA ASP A 149 3.93 0.87 16.44
C ASP A 149 4.82 -0.12 15.66
N PHE A 150 5.99 0.37 15.32
CA PHE A 150 7.08 -0.41 14.76
C PHE A 150 8.33 -0.15 15.58
N SER A 151 8.99 -1.18 16.03
CA SER A 151 10.30 -1.07 16.64
C SER A 151 11.34 -1.94 15.95
N LEU A 152 12.53 -1.40 15.86
CA LEU A 152 13.72 -2.05 15.35
C LEU A 152 14.82 -1.84 16.38
N GLN A 153 15.36 -2.92 16.93
CA GLN A 153 16.44 -2.89 17.88
C GLN A 153 17.56 -3.81 17.40
N GLY A 154 18.74 -3.22 17.21
CA GLY A 154 19.98 -3.95 16.99
C GLY A 154 20.73 -4.11 18.31
N ASN A 155 22.01 -3.77 18.32
CA ASN A 155 22.76 -3.69 19.57
C ASN A 155 22.17 -2.54 20.44
N PRO A 156 22.45 -2.47 21.77
CA PRO A 156 21.73 -1.53 22.68
C PRO A 156 21.70 -0.06 22.28
N GLN A 157 22.57 0.36 21.37
CA GLN A 157 22.58 1.75 20.85
C GLN A 157 21.78 1.93 19.57
N GLN A 158 21.32 0.85 18.96
CA GLN A 158 20.60 0.85 17.67
C GLN A 158 19.11 0.58 17.92
N HIS A 159 18.39 1.61 18.28
CA HIS A 159 16.95 1.51 18.51
C HIS A 159 16.19 2.57 17.71
N VAL A 160 15.20 2.12 16.96
CA VAL A 160 14.25 2.97 16.23
C VAL A 160 12.85 2.54 16.62
N LYS A 161 12.02 3.51 16.99
CA LYS A 161 10.61 3.29 17.30
C LYS A 161 9.75 4.32 16.57
N LEU A 162 8.95 3.85 15.62
CA LEU A 162 7.83 4.61 15.06
C LEU A 162 6.60 4.33 15.91
N GLU A 163 5.90 5.37 16.34
CA GLU A 163 4.75 5.23 17.25
C GLU A 163 3.46 5.01 16.51
N GLN A 164 3.36 5.53 15.29
CA GLN A 164 2.18 5.34 14.45
C GLN A 164 2.48 5.61 12.98
N ILE A 165 1.92 4.77 12.11
CA ILE A 165 1.79 5.06 10.68
C ILE A 165 0.31 4.92 10.32
N ARG A 166 -0.24 5.92 9.65
CA ARG A 166 -1.61 5.88 9.11
C ARG A 166 -1.60 6.30 7.65
N TYR A 167 -2.29 5.54 6.83
CA TYR A 167 -2.49 5.83 5.42
C TYR A 167 -3.93 5.57 5.01
N ASN A 168 -4.56 6.56 4.37
CA ASN A 168 -5.92 6.48 3.85
C ASN A 168 -5.90 6.82 2.36
N LEU A 169 -6.68 6.11 1.58
CA LEU A 169 -6.85 6.32 0.16
C LEU A 169 -8.32 6.20 -0.22
N SER A 170 -8.80 7.13 -1.01
CA SER A 170 -10.12 7.08 -1.65
C SER A 170 -9.97 7.27 -3.15
N MET A 171 -10.69 6.47 -3.91
CA MET A 171 -10.81 6.58 -5.37
C MET A 171 -12.29 6.65 -5.72
N LYS A 172 -12.67 7.57 -6.60
CA LYS A 172 -14.06 7.82 -6.99
C LYS A 172 -14.19 7.97 -8.49
N ASP A 173 -15.37 7.66 -8.99
CA ASP A 173 -15.77 7.86 -10.38
C ASP A 173 -14.97 7.08 -11.43
N LEU A 174 -14.22 6.06 -11.01
CA LEU A 174 -13.49 5.18 -11.90
C LEU A 174 -14.45 4.20 -12.59
N ASP A 175 -14.22 3.86 -13.85
CA ASP A 175 -15.06 2.87 -14.54
C ASP A 175 -14.86 1.47 -13.95
N ALA A 176 -15.91 0.86 -13.43
CA ALA A 176 -15.87 -0.49 -12.89
C ALA A 176 -15.43 -1.53 -13.94
N LYS A 177 -15.77 -1.32 -15.23
CA LYS A 177 -15.36 -2.21 -16.33
C LYS A 177 -13.84 -2.23 -16.54
N ALA A 178 -13.13 -1.13 -16.25
CA ALA A 178 -11.69 -1.14 -16.30
C ALA A 178 -11.09 -2.18 -15.34
N PHE A 179 -11.67 -2.33 -14.15
CA PHE A 179 -11.23 -3.32 -13.17
C PHE A 179 -11.59 -4.76 -13.54
N GLU A 180 -12.64 -4.97 -14.35
CA GLU A 180 -12.97 -6.29 -14.90
C GLU A 180 -11.84 -6.81 -15.79
N ILE A 181 -11.15 -5.95 -16.55
CA ILE A 181 -9.98 -6.33 -17.36
C ILE A 181 -8.87 -6.93 -16.49
N LEU A 182 -8.59 -6.31 -15.33
CA LEU A 182 -7.61 -6.85 -14.39
C LEU A 182 -8.10 -8.15 -13.73
N ALA A 183 -9.37 -8.23 -13.39
CA ALA A 183 -9.96 -9.45 -12.83
C ALA A 183 -9.82 -10.63 -13.80
N ASP A 184 -10.11 -10.42 -15.08
CA ASP A 184 -9.97 -11.43 -16.12
C ASP A 184 -8.50 -11.85 -16.32
N LEU A 185 -7.57 -10.91 -16.27
CA LEU A 185 -6.14 -11.19 -16.33
C LEU A 185 -5.69 -12.05 -15.15
N PHE A 186 -6.05 -11.70 -13.91
CA PHE A 186 -5.68 -12.49 -12.74
C PHE A 186 -6.33 -13.86 -12.73
N LYS A 187 -7.58 -13.98 -13.19
CA LYS A 187 -8.25 -15.25 -13.38
C LYS A 187 -7.50 -16.12 -14.40
N ALA A 188 -7.10 -15.55 -15.53
CA ALA A 188 -6.31 -16.27 -16.53
C ALA A 188 -4.95 -16.73 -15.96
N GLN A 189 -4.25 -15.87 -15.21
CA GLN A 189 -2.97 -16.20 -14.56
C GLN A 189 -3.10 -17.33 -13.52
N SER A 190 -4.25 -17.41 -12.84
CA SER A 190 -4.51 -18.51 -11.89
C SER A 190 -4.76 -19.86 -12.55
N GLN A 191 -5.18 -19.86 -13.81
CA GLN A 191 -5.58 -21.06 -14.55
C GLN A 191 -4.50 -21.55 -15.53
N ARG A 192 -3.64 -20.66 -16.03
CA ARG A 192 -2.61 -20.95 -17.03
C ARG A 192 -1.43 -19.99 -16.94
N CYS A 193 -0.32 -20.35 -17.57
CA CYS A 193 0.75 -19.39 -17.82
C CYS A 193 0.28 -18.37 -18.87
N VAL A 194 0.15 -17.10 -18.48
CA VAL A 194 -0.22 -16.00 -19.38
C VAL A 194 1.05 -15.43 -20.00
N PRO A 195 1.17 -15.32 -21.33
CA PRO A 195 2.32 -14.70 -21.99
C PRO A 195 2.50 -13.24 -21.58
N ALA A 196 3.75 -12.78 -21.50
CA ALA A 196 4.05 -11.40 -21.09
C ALA A 196 3.35 -10.37 -21.97
N ALA A 197 3.30 -10.57 -23.28
CA ALA A 197 2.62 -9.66 -24.22
C ALA A 197 1.09 -9.58 -23.97
N GLU A 198 0.45 -10.67 -23.54
CA GLU A 198 -0.97 -10.68 -23.20
C GLU A 198 -1.21 -9.90 -21.90
N SER A 199 -0.35 -10.11 -20.90
CA SER A 199 -0.41 -9.36 -19.62
C SER A 199 -0.18 -7.88 -19.83
N GLU A 200 0.80 -7.51 -20.67
CA GLU A 200 1.09 -6.12 -21.02
C GLU A 200 -0.09 -5.46 -21.73
N LYS A 201 -0.68 -6.15 -22.71
CA LYS A 201 -1.87 -5.67 -23.41
C LYS A 201 -3.04 -5.44 -22.45
N ALA A 202 -3.35 -6.42 -21.60
CA ALA A 202 -4.43 -6.28 -20.62
C ALA A 202 -4.21 -5.10 -19.68
N PHE A 203 -2.96 -4.86 -19.25
CA PHE A 203 -2.62 -3.71 -18.42
C PHE A 203 -2.77 -2.38 -19.20
N GLN A 204 -2.37 -2.33 -20.46
CA GLN A 204 -2.57 -1.16 -21.32
C GLN A 204 -4.06 -0.88 -21.53
N ASP A 205 -4.87 -1.92 -21.79
CA ASP A 205 -6.33 -1.80 -21.94
C ASP A 205 -6.99 -1.31 -20.65
N PHE A 206 -6.55 -1.80 -19.48
CA PHE A 206 -6.96 -1.29 -18.17
C PHE A 206 -6.65 0.19 -17.98
N LEU A 207 -5.38 0.60 -18.20
CA LEU A 207 -4.98 2.01 -18.07
C LEU A 207 -5.77 2.91 -19.01
N LYS A 208 -5.97 2.48 -20.24
CA LYS A 208 -6.78 3.20 -21.23
C LYS A 208 -8.21 3.37 -20.73
N ALA A 209 -8.88 2.29 -20.32
CA ALA A 209 -10.26 2.35 -19.81
C ALA A 209 -10.36 3.25 -18.58
N LEU A 210 -9.38 3.17 -17.66
CA LEU A 210 -9.28 4.02 -16.49
C LEU A 210 -9.18 5.51 -16.86
N LEU A 211 -8.30 5.86 -17.78
CA LEU A 211 -8.08 7.24 -18.22
C LEU A 211 -9.26 7.80 -19.05
N GLN A 212 -9.94 6.94 -19.80
CA GLN A 212 -11.15 7.33 -20.53
C GLN A 212 -12.34 7.62 -19.62
N SER A 213 -12.39 6.98 -18.46
CA SER A 213 -13.52 7.13 -17.52
C SER A 213 -13.52 8.45 -16.76
N GLY A 214 -12.38 9.11 -16.67
CA GLY A 214 -12.16 10.14 -15.66
C GLY A 214 -12.09 9.53 -14.26
N GLY A 215 -11.80 10.35 -13.26
CA GLY A 215 -11.78 9.88 -11.88
C GLY A 215 -11.17 10.88 -10.92
N ALA A 216 -11.29 10.56 -9.65
CA ALA A 216 -10.69 11.31 -8.56
C ALA A 216 -10.00 10.38 -7.56
N PHE A 217 -8.88 10.86 -7.06
CA PHE A 217 -8.10 10.23 -5.99
C PHE A 217 -7.97 11.21 -4.85
N GLU A 218 -8.10 10.71 -3.64
CA GLU A 218 -7.99 11.50 -2.44
C GLU A 218 -7.27 10.69 -1.36
N SER A 219 -6.33 11.31 -0.67
CA SER A 219 -5.65 10.70 0.46
C SER A 219 -5.53 11.75 1.57
N LYS A 220 -6.19 11.50 2.70
CA LYS A 220 -6.28 12.44 3.83
C LYS A 220 -5.90 11.77 5.14
N ASP A 221 -5.54 12.57 6.12
CA ASP A 221 -5.19 12.12 7.47
C ASP A 221 -4.05 11.09 7.50
N ASN A 222 -3.14 11.17 6.52
CA ASN A 222 -1.94 10.35 6.53
C ASN A 222 -0.92 10.94 7.49
N GLN A 223 -0.32 10.08 8.29
CA GLN A 223 0.69 10.52 9.23
C GLN A 223 1.70 9.42 9.57
N ILE A 224 2.89 9.87 9.91
CA ILE A 224 3.94 9.08 10.56
C ILE A 224 4.31 9.81 11.83
N VAL A 225 4.34 9.11 12.96
CA VAL A 225 4.74 9.65 14.26
C VAL A 225 6.02 8.97 14.73
N LEU A 226 7.01 9.78 15.10
CA LEU A 226 8.31 9.35 15.58
C LEU A 226 8.70 10.21 16.80
N ASN A 227 8.86 9.58 17.96
CA ASN A 227 9.21 10.25 19.23
C ASN A 227 8.34 11.49 19.53
N GLY A 228 7.01 11.34 19.37
CA GLY A 228 6.01 12.39 19.60
C GLY A 228 6.05 13.55 18.61
N SER A 229 6.86 13.45 17.53
CA SER A 229 6.87 14.38 16.41
C SER A 229 6.25 13.73 15.18
N LYS A 230 5.75 14.52 14.24
CA LYS A 230 4.98 13.97 13.14
C LYS A 230 5.34 14.56 11.79
N ALA A 231 5.13 13.74 10.76
CA ALA A 231 4.96 14.16 9.39
C ALA A 231 3.54 13.79 8.95
N THR A 232 2.85 14.70 8.28
CA THR A 232 1.50 14.50 7.75
C THR A 232 1.47 14.79 6.28
N MET A 233 0.61 14.08 5.55
CA MET A 233 0.41 14.27 4.12
C MET A 233 -1.07 14.15 3.80
N GLN A 234 -1.56 15.05 2.97
CA GLN A 234 -2.87 14.96 2.32
C GLN A 234 -2.75 15.41 0.88
N TRP A 235 -3.49 14.78 0.01
CA TRP A 235 -3.54 15.17 -1.39
C TRP A 235 -4.86 14.72 -2.03
N GLU A 236 -5.27 15.44 -3.05
CA GLU A 236 -6.34 15.05 -3.94
C GLU A 236 -5.98 15.39 -5.38
N SER A 237 -6.47 14.58 -6.28
CA SER A 237 -6.33 14.81 -7.72
C SER A 237 -7.57 14.33 -8.45
N SER A 238 -7.88 14.98 -9.56
CA SER A 238 -8.95 14.54 -10.45
C SER A 238 -8.57 14.79 -11.89
N PHE A 239 -9.02 13.93 -12.76
CA PHE A 239 -8.82 14.04 -14.20
C PHE A 239 -10.15 13.80 -14.94
N PRO A 240 -10.40 14.53 -16.04
CA PRO A 240 -11.67 14.44 -16.76
C PRO A 240 -11.78 13.16 -17.59
N ALA A 241 -13.02 12.77 -17.88
CA ALA A 241 -13.31 11.68 -18.81
C ALA A 241 -13.02 12.09 -20.27
N ASN A 242 -12.83 11.07 -21.12
CA ASN A 242 -12.81 11.20 -22.58
C ASN A 242 -11.67 12.05 -23.18
N VAL A 243 -10.58 12.27 -22.44
CA VAL A 243 -9.39 12.95 -22.96
C VAL A 243 -8.52 11.98 -23.78
N VAL A 244 -8.56 10.68 -23.47
CA VAL A 244 -7.76 9.66 -24.13
C VAL A 244 -8.63 8.83 -25.08
N ASN A 245 -8.21 8.74 -26.34
CA ASN A 245 -8.83 7.91 -27.38
C ASN A 245 -8.16 6.51 -27.45
N GLU A 246 -8.24 5.82 -28.59
CA GLU A 246 -7.77 4.44 -28.75
C GLU A 246 -6.27 4.23 -28.49
N LYS A 247 -5.43 5.19 -28.80
CA LYS A 247 -4.00 5.20 -28.41
C LYS A 247 -3.70 6.54 -27.77
N MET A 248 -3.09 6.53 -26.61
CA MET A 248 -2.64 7.77 -25.98
C MET A 248 -1.49 8.35 -26.79
N THR A 249 -1.76 9.46 -27.50
CA THR A 249 -0.73 10.25 -28.17
C THR A 249 -0.08 11.21 -27.16
N ASP A 250 1.07 11.78 -27.53
CA ASP A 250 1.74 12.80 -26.71
C ASP A 250 0.83 14.02 -26.47
N GLU A 251 0.05 14.42 -27.49
CA GLU A 251 -0.90 15.53 -27.37
C GLU A 251 -2.03 15.20 -26.38
N GLN A 252 -2.56 13.97 -26.39
CA GLN A 252 -3.59 13.53 -25.47
C GLN A 252 -3.05 13.42 -24.05
N ALA A 253 -1.82 12.96 -23.88
CA ALA A 253 -1.15 12.94 -22.58
C ALA A 253 -0.95 14.37 -22.03
N GLN A 254 -0.57 15.31 -22.89
CA GLN A 254 -0.46 16.73 -22.55
C GLN A 254 -1.82 17.32 -22.16
N GLU A 255 -2.85 17.05 -22.94
CA GLU A 255 -4.19 17.56 -22.63
C GLU A 255 -4.75 16.95 -21.34
N LEU A 256 -4.53 15.65 -21.08
CA LEU A 256 -4.89 15.01 -19.81
C LEU A 256 -4.18 15.68 -18.63
N LEU A 257 -2.86 15.88 -18.74
CA LEU A 257 -2.09 16.58 -17.72
C LEU A 257 -2.58 18.02 -17.53
N LYS A 258 -2.90 18.74 -18.63
CA LYS A 258 -3.42 20.09 -18.58
C LYS A 258 -4.76 20.15 -17.85
N GLN A 259 -5.66 19.21 -18.12
CA GLN A 259 -6.99 19.17 -17.54
C GLN A 259 -7.02 18.57 -16.11
N THR A 260 -5.98 17.86 -15.69
CA THR A 260 -5.88 17.30 -14.34
C THR A 260 -5.81 18.43 -13.30
N LYS A 261 -6.58 18.30 -12.22
CA LYS A 261 -6.46 19.11 -11.01
C LYS A 261 -5.69 18.31 -9.98
N ALA A 262 -4.85 18.96 -9.21
CA ALA A 262 -4.20 18.35 -8.07
C ALA A 262 -3.96 19.40 -6.98
N GLN A 263 -4.21 19.03 -5.74
CA GLN A 263 -3.78 19.79 -4.58
C GLN A 263 -3.29 18.87 -3.49
N GLY A 264 -2.35 19.36 -2.71
CA GLY A 264 -1.78 18.56 -1.64
C GLY A 264 -1.02 19.44 -0.65
N GLU A 265 -0.83 18.87 0.53
CA GLU A 265 -0.05 19.50 1.59
C GLU A 265 0.75 18.43 2.33
N VAL A 266 2.01 18.71 2.55
CA VAL A 266 2.90 17.95 3.42
C VAL A 266 3.34 18.88 4.54
N ARG A 267 3.17 18.45 5.79
CA ARG A 267 3.68 19.13 6.99
C ARG A 267 4.65 18.22 7.71
N ILE A 268 5.81 18.73 8.02
CA ILE A 268 6.88 17.98 8.68
C ILE A 268 7.35 18.78 9.88
N ASP A 269 7.21 18.24 11.08
CA ASP A 269 7.83 18.83 12.27
C ASP A 269 9.35 18.83 12.09
N LYS A 270 10.04 19.94 12.37
CA LYS A 270 11.51 19.98 12.35
C LYS A 270 12.11 18.95 13.31
N LYS A 271 11.43 18.70 14.43
CA LYS A 271 11.78 17.63 15.36
C LYS A 271 11.70 16.25 14.70
N PHE A 272 10.74 16.00 13.80
CA PHE A 272 10.63 14.73 13.08
C PHE A 272 11.85 14.47 12.20
N ILE A 273 12.37 15.49 11.51
CA ILE A 273 13.59 15.40 10.71
C ILE A 273 14.78 15.04 11.60
N ARG A 274 14.91 15.73 12.73
CA ARG A 274 15.97 15.49 13.71
C ARG A 274 15.94 14.07 14.26
N GLU A 275 14.77 13.61 14.72
CA GLU A 275 14.60 12.27 15.27
C GLU A 275 14.78 11.19 14.21
N GLY A 276 14.30 11.43 12.98
CA GLY A 276 14.48 10.51 11.85
C GLY A 276 15.95 10.32 11.47
N TYR A 277 16.70 11.42 11.38
CA TYR A 277 18.13 11.34 11.11
C TYR A 277 18.89 10.66 12.24
N LYS A 278 18.59 11.01 13.51
CA LYS A 278 19.17 10.35 14.67
C LYS A 278 18.90 8.83 14.67
N ALA A 279 17.67 8.43 14.35
CA ALA A 279 17.29 7.04 14.24
C ALA A 279 18.07 6.32 13.13
N PHE A 280 18.20 6.94 11.96
CA PHE A 280 18.98 6.41 10.83
C PHE A 280 20.46 6.22 11.21
N MET A 281 21.07 7.21 11.84
CA MET A 281 22.47 7.15 12.28
C MET A 281 22.69 6.10 13.38
N ASN A 282 21.71 5.95 14.29
CA ASN A 282 21.74 4.89 15.30
C ASN A 282 21.75 3.49 14.68
N ILE A 283 20.97 3.26 13.61
CA ILE A 283 20.99 1.97 12.88
C ILE A 283 22.38 1.71 12.29
N SER A 284 23.04 2.74 11.76
CA SER A 284 24.39 2.60 11.20
C SER A 284 25.51 2.51 12.26
N GLY A 285 25.16 2.64 13.55
CA GLY A 285 26.12 2.61 14.65
C GLY A 285 27.00 3.87 14.73
N THR A 286 26.60 4.96 14.07
CA THR A 286 27.35 6.22 14.04
C THR A 286 26.77 7.20 15.06
N PRO A 287 27.52 7.60 16.09
CA PRO A 287 27.05 8.62 17.03
C PRO A 287 26.89 9.97 16.32
N VAL A 288 25.85 10.71 16.69
CA VAL A 288 25.55 12.04 16.15
C VAL A 288 25.37 13.01 17.31
N ASP A 289 26.03 14.14 17.26
CA ASP A 289 25.88 15.21 18.23
C ASP A 289 24.74 16.19 17.84
N ASP A 290 24.35 17.03 18.79
CA ASP A 290 23.28 17.98 18.59
C ASP A 290 23.57 19.04 17.53
N ALA A 291 24.83 19.43 17.35
CA ALA A 291 25.24 20.39 16.32
C ALA A 291 25.06 19.82 14.91
N GLN A 292 25.46 18.56 14.72
CA GLN A 292 25.22 17.84 13.46
C GLN A 292 23.72 17.68 13.15
N LEU A 293 22.92 17.35 14.17
CA LEU A 293 21.47 17.25 14.01
C LEU A 293 20.86 18.58 13.59
N GLU A 294 21.31 19.69 14.17
CA GLU A 294 20.83 21.02 13.81
C GLU A 294 21.23 21.42 12.39
N GLN A 295 22.45 21.10 11.96
CA GLN A 295 22.89 21.32 10.58
C GLN A 295 22.06 20.54 9.57
N VAL A 296 21.68 19.30 9.89
CA VAL A 296 20.80 18.48 9.03
C VAL A 296 19.43 19.12 8.92
N VAL A 297 18.82 19.56 10.02
CA VAL A 297 17.52 20.23 10.02
C VAL A 297 17.56 21.50 9.18
N GLN A 298 18.60 22.34 9.35
CA GLN A 298 18.78 23.58 8.59
C GLN A 298 19.01 23.29 7.11
N GLY A 299 19.83 22.27 6.78
CA GLY A 299 20.07 21.84 5.41
C GLY A 299 18.79 21.37 4.73
N PHE A 300 17.97 20.58 5.43
CA PHE A 300 16.68 20.09 4.94
C PHE A 300 15.68 21.24 4.74
N GLU A 301 15.59 22.16 5.72
CA GLU A 301 14.77 23.36 5.60
C GLU A 301 15.16 24.20 4.38
N LYS A 302 16.45 24.50 4.22
CA LYS A 302 16.97 25.23 3.07
C LYS A 302 16.61 24.55 1.75
N GLY A 303 16.84 23.21 1.64
CA GLY A 303 16.49 22.45 0.44
C GLY A 303 15.00 22.49 0.12
N ILE A 304 14.13 22.41 1.13
CA ILE A 304 12.67 22.54 0.94
C ILE A 304 12.30 23.97 0.49
N LEU A 305 12.86 25.00 1.11
CA LEU A 305 12.56 26.38 0.74
C LEU A 305 13.06 26.76 -0.66
N GLU A 306 14.09 26.07 -1.16
CA GLU A 306 14.58 26.23 -2.54
C GLU A 306 13.55 25.78 -3.59
N LEU A 307 12.54 24.97 -3.22
CA LEU A 307 11.43 24.62 -4.12
C LEU A 307 10.71 25.87 -4.64
N ASN A 308 10.65 26.95 -3.87
CA ASN A 308 10.04 28.21 -4.29
C ASN A 308 10.79 28.90 -5.43
N ASN A 309 12.04 28.53 -5.68
CA ASN A 309 12.87 29.05 -6.75
C ASN A 309 13.10 28.00 -7.86
N SER A 310 12.53 26.79 -7.68
CA SER A 310 12.66 25.70 -8.65
C SER A 310 11.78 25.94 -9.88
N GLU A 311 11.97 25.10 -10.88
CA GLU A 311 11.08 25.06 -12.04
C GLU A 311 9.63 24.69 -11.70
N PHE A 312 9.35 24.19 -10.50
CA PHE A 312 8.01 23.82 -10.00
C PHE A 312 7.34 24.93 -9.19
N LYS A 313 7.95 26.12 -9.05
CA LYS A 313 7.48 27.24 -8.20
C LYS A 313 6.03 27.65 -8.45
N ASP A 314 5.52 27.46 -9.67
CA ASP A 314 4.14 27.81 -10.04
C ASP A 314 3.11 26.79 -9.50
N ALA A 315 3.55 25.60 -9.13
CA ALA A 315 2.70 24.55 -8.61
C ALA A 315 3.04 24.13 -7.17
N VAL A 316 4.27 24.40 -6.72
CA VAL A 316 4.77 24.00 -5.39
C VAL A 316 5.22 25.24 -4.64
N GLN A 317 4.73 25.38 -3.42
CA GLN A 317 5.16 26.41 -2.48
C GLN A 317 5.63 25.76 -1.17
N ALA A 318 6.69 26.29 -0.61
CA ALA A 318 7.24 25.81 0.64
C ALA A 318 7.44 26.96 1.63
N LYS A 319 7.14 26.72 2.89
CA LYS A 319 7.37 27.69 3.98
C LYS A 319 7.78 27.00 5.27
N ALA A 320 8.49 27.75 6.11
CA ALA A 320 8.70 27.39 7.50
C ALA A 320 7.64 28.10 8.35
N ASP A 321 6.94 27.35 9.21
CA ASP A 321 5.82 27.85 10.00
C ASP A 321 5.79 27.19 11.39
N GLY A 322 6.08 27.95 12.44
CA GLY A 322 5.93 27.50 13.81
C GLY A 322 6.66 26.20 14.19
N GLY A 323 7.85 25.97 13.66
CA GLY A 323 8.61 24.73 13.91
C GLY A 323 8.28 23.59 12.97
N GLN A 324 7.44 23.84 11.97
CA GLN A 324 7.11 22.91 10.88
C GLN A 324 7.64 23.42 9.54
N LEU A 325 7.87 22.50 8.64
CA LEU A 325 8.03 22.76 7.22
C LEU A 325 6.73 22.38 6.52
N VAL A 326 6.20 23.28 5.72
CA VAL A 326 4.93 23.08 5.00
C VAL A 326 5.22 23.19 3.52
N ILE A 327 4.85 22.16 2.78
CA ILE A 327 4.93 22.11 1.32
C ILE A 327 3.50 21.99 0.80
N THR A 328 3.08 22.92 -0.05
CA THR A 328 1.78 22.89 -0.71
C THR A 328 1.97 22.66 -2.20
N LEU A 329 1.17 21.78 -2.76
CA LEU A 329 1.05 21.54 -4.20
C LEU A 329 -0.31 22.05 -4.64
N THR A 330 -0.35 22.87 -5.71
CA THR A 330 -1.60 23.29 -6.33
C THR A 330 -1.45 23.30 -7.84
N LYS A 331 -2.24 22.51 -8.51
CA LYS A 331 -2.36 22.49 -9.97
C LYS A 331 -3.82 22.63 -10.38
N GLU A 332 -4.15 23.70 -11.05
CA GLU A 332 -5.48 23.94 -11.59
C GLU A 332 -5.64 23.32 -12.98
N ALA A 333 -6.87 22.98 -13.33
CA ALA A 333 -7.20 22.57 -14.69
C ALA A 333 -6.98 23.72 -15.69
N GLY A 334 -6.61 23.37 -16.90
CA GLY A 334 -6.36 24.35 -17.97
C GLY A 334 -4.95 24.95 -17.97
N LYS A 335 -4.13 24.66 -16.95
CA LYS A 335 -2.74 25.16 -16.86
C LYS A 335 -1.76 24.00 -16.76
N LEU A 336 -0.64 24.11 -17.45
CA LEU A 336 0.54 23.29 -17.21
C LEU A 336 1.55 24.09 -16.39
N PRO A 337 2.27 23.50 -15.45
CA PRO A 337 3.44 24.15 -14.85
C PRO A 337 4.44 24.55 -15.94
N ALA A 338 5.03 25.73 -15.83
CA ALA A 338 5.92 26.29 -16.85
C ALA A 338 7.12 25.37 -17.16
N SER A 339 7.63 24.67 -16.16
CA SER A 339 8.67 23.65 -16.32
C SER A 339 8.24 22.47 -17.20
N LEU A 340 7.02 21.98 -17.00
CA LEU A 340 6.48 20.88 -17.77
C LEU A 340 6.25 21.32 -19.23
N GLU A 341 5.71 22.53 -19.45
CA GLU A 341 5.58 23.12 -20.78
C GLU A 341 6.93 23.27 -21.49
N LYS A 342 7.97 23.70 -20.78
CA LYS A 342 9.33 23.82 -21.33
C LYS A 342 9.87 22.46 -21.70
N THR A 343 9.83 21.47 -20.81
CA THR A 343 10.33 20.12 -21.07
C THR A 343 9.63 19.49 -22.29
N MET A 344 8.33 19.71 -22.41
CA MET A 344 7.55 19.20 -23.56
C MET A 344 7.93 19.89 -24.86
N ARG A 345 8.12 21.22 -24.86
CA ARG A 345 8.62 21.97 -26.02
C ARG A 345 10.02 21.50 -26.43
N ASP A 346 10.92 21.28 -25.48
CA ASP A 346 12.27 20.84 -25.75
C ASP A 346 12.28 19.43 -26.37
N LYS A 347 11.43 18.50 -25.87
CA LYS A 347 11.24 17.17 -26.46
C LYS A 347 10.66 17.22 -27.87
N ALA A 348 9.63 18.03 -28.09
CA ALA A 348 9.02 18.20 -29.41
C ALA A 348 10.02 18.75 -30.44
N ARG A 349 10.85 19.69 -30.01
CA ARG A 349 11.94 20.25 -30.82
C ARG A 349 12.99 19.20 -31.18
N ALA A 350 13.46 18.43 -30.18
CA ALA A 350 14.42 17.35 -30.41
C ALA A 350 13.88 16.27 -31.36
N ALA A 351 12.60 15.91 -31.24
CA ALA A 351 11.95 14.96 -32.14
C ALA A 351 11.85 15.51 -33.59
N SER A 352 11.58 16.80 -33.75
CA SER A 352 11.55 17.48 -35.06
C SER A 352 12.94 17.55 -35.71
N GLU A 353 13.98 17.79 -34.91
CA GLU A 353 15.37 17.83 -35.39
C GLU A 353 15.91 16.44 -35.78
N MET A 354 15.41 15.36 -35.17
CA MET A 354 15.74 13.98 -35.56
C MET A 354 14.97 13.46 -36.77
N ALA A 355 13.89 14.10 -37.14
CA ALA A 355 13.06 13.75 -38.31
C ALA A 355 13.49 14.47 -39.62
N GLN A 356 14.44 15.40 -39.55
CA GLN A 356 15.08 16.08 -40.68
C GLN A 356 16.43 15.43 -40.99
#